data_5e6e0396f76e3d5c16a407d301b217d5
#
_entry.id   5e6e0396f76e3d5c16a407d301b217d5
#
_cell.length_a   1.000
_cell.length_b   1.000
_cell.length_c   1.000
_cell.angle_alpha   90.00
_cell.angle_beta   90.00
_cell.angle_gamma   90.00
#
_symmetry.space_group_name_H-M   'P 1'
#
loop_
_entity.id
_entity.type
_entity.pdbx_description
1 polymer ?
#
loop_
_entity_poly.entity_id
_entity_poly.type
_entity_poly.pdbx_seq_one_letter_code
_entity_poly.pdbx_strand_id
1 'polypeptide(L)'
;MGKLEKSFYWFCFFLAIYTTIGFKIIPTILEEQLIKNLDEKLTQKTNLKKIEFNPFTLKAIIHDFKILDENNQTTISFEKLSIDFSLLKSIEKQHISFKNIFLKNAFINILEEKDGNLNLTKLLKPTQNEEEITKEKNSSDIDFLVSK
;
A
#
# COMPACT_ATOMS: atom_id res chain seq x y z
N MET A 1 -9.58 47.61 -14.21
CA MET A 1 -9.37 46.16 -14.25
C MET A 1 -10.53 45.51 -14.97
N GLY A 2 -10.25 44.92 -16.14
CA GLY A 2 -11.25 44.22 -16.95
C GLY A 2 -11.75 42.94 -16.32
N LYS A 3 -12.95 42.46 -16.73
CA LYS A 3 -13.51 41.20 -16.24
C LYS A 3 -12.57 40.02 -16.52
N LEU A 4 -11.81 40.05 -17.61
CA LEU A 4 -10.82 39.02 -18.00
C LEU A 4 -9.63 38.98 -17.02
N GLU A 5 -9.13 40.12 -16.55
CA GLU A 5 -8.03 40.17 -15.58
C GLU A 5 -8.43 39.56 -14.24
N LYS A 6 -9.63 39.87 -13.75
CA LYS A 6 -10.14 39.29 -12.49
C LYS A 6 -10.31 37.79 -12.62
N SER A 7 -10.83 37.29 -13.75
CA SER A 7 -10.97 35.84 -14.01
C SER A 7 -9.62 35.13 -14.04
N PHE A 8 -8.59 35.76 -14.62
CA PHE A 8 -7.24 35.25 -14.67
C PHE A 8 -6.61 35.09 -13.26
N TYR A 9 -6.78 36.13 -12.40
CA TYR A 9 -6.29 36.04 -11.01
C TYR A 9 -6.96 34.93 -10.22
N TRP A 10 -8.27 34.74 -10.36
CA TRP A 10 -8.99 33.64 -9.73
C TRP A 10 -8.52 32.27 -10.24
N PHE A 11 -8.29 32.15 -11.54
CA PHE A 11 -7.73 30.92 -12.12
C PHE A 11 -6.34 30.60 -11.55
N CYS A 12 -5.43 31.58 -11.50
CA CYS A 12 -4.10 31.41 -10.91
C CYS A 12 -4.17 31.05 -9.43
N PHE A 13 -5.09 31.64 -8.68
CA PHE A 13 -5.31 31.34 -7.27
C PHE A 13 -5.75 29.88 -7.05
N PHE A 14 -6.76 29.42 -7.78
CA PHE A 14 -7.20 28.03 -7.70
C PHE A 14 -6.14 27.04 -8.17
N LEU A 15 -5.38 27.38 -9.20
CA LEU A 15 -4.27 26.56 -9.67
C LEU A 15 -3.17 26.45 -8.61
N ALA A 16 -2.85 27.52 -7.90
CA ALA A 16 -1.87 27.50 -6.80
C ALA A 16 -2.34 26.60 -5.65
N ILE A 17 -3.62 26.71 -5.26
CA ILE A 17 -4.22 25.83 -4.24
C ILE A 17 -4.15 24.36 -4.69
N TYR A 18 -4.60 24.07 -5.90
CA TYR A 18 -4.57 22.71 -6.47
C TYR A 18 -3.15 22.11 -6.46
N THR A 19 -2.18 22.92 -6.90
CA THR A 19 -0.77 22.51 -6.92
C THR A 19 -0.25 22.22 -5.52
N THR A 20 -0.55 23.09 -4.55
CA THR A 20 -0.11 22.93 -3.16
C THR A 20 -0.71 21.65 -2.53
N ILE A 21 -2.00 21.43 -2.72
CA ILE A 21 -2.69 20.23 -2.24
C ILE A 21 -2.07 18.99 -2.89
N GLY A 22 -1.91 19.00 -4.21
CA GLY A 22 -1.41 17.85 -4.95
C GLY A 22 0.03 17.44 -4.60
N PHE A 23 0.93 18.41 -4.47
CA PHE A 23 2.34 18.11 -4.24
C PHE A 23 2.76 18.00 -2.77
N LYS A 24 1.99 18.56 -1.84
CA LYS A 24 2.33 18.54 -0.41
C LYS A 24 1.35 17.73 0.44
N ILE A 25 0.07 18.01 0.31
CA ILE A 25 -0.95 17.42 1.20
C ILE A 25 -1.20 15.95 0.85
N ILE A 26 -1.41 15.66 -0.44
CA ILE A 26 -1.69 14.28 -0.88
C ILE A 26 -0.55 13.30 -0.52
N PRO A 27 0.74 13.57 -0.79
CA PRO A 27 1.81 12.68 -0.39
C PRO A 27 1.84 12.39 1.11
N THR A 28 1.67 13.41 1.95
CA THR A 28 1.65 13.24 3.41
C THR A 28 0.51 12.33 3.86
N ILE A 29 -0.70 12.55 3.35
CA ILE A 29 -1.85 11.70 3.67
C ILE A 29 -1.63 10.26 3.18
N LEU A 30 -1.09 10.07 1.97
CA LEU A 30 -0.80 8.74 1.43
C LEU A 30 0.25 8.01 2.28
N GLU A 31 1.29 8.71 2.74
CA GLU A 31 2.33 8.16 3.60
C GLU A 31 1.76 7.69 4.94
N GLU A 32 1.01 8.56 5.63
CA GLU A 32 0.37 8.24 6.91
C GLU A 32 -0.62 7.08 6.77
N GLN A 33 -1.47 7.10 5.75
CA GLN A 33 -2.47 6.04 5.51
C GLN A 33 -1.80 4.72 5.13
N LEU A 34 -0.75 4.75 4.32
CA LEU A 34 -0.03 3.54 3.94
C LEU A 34 0.63 2.89 5.14
N ILE A 35 1.38 3.66 5.93
CA ILE A 35 2.05 3.16 7.14
C ILE A 35 1.01 2.60 8.11
N LYS A 36 -0.05 3.37 8.42
CA LYS A 36 -1.11 2.94 9.34
C LYS A 36 -1.77 1.63 8.89
N ASN A 37 -2.18 1.52 7.62
CA ASN A 37 -2.81 0.31 7.10
C ASN A 37 -1.86 -0.90 7.10
N LEU A 38 -0.56 -0.67 6.89
CA LEU A 38 0.45 -1.73 6.96
C LEU A 38 0.69 -2.17 8.40
N ASP A 39 0.84 -1.24 9.35
CA ASP A 39 1.03 -1.55 10.77
C ASP A 39 -0.19 -2.26 11.39
N GLU A 40 -1.40 -1.95 10.89
CA GLU A 40 -2.62 -2.66 11.32
C GLU A 40 -2.67 -4.11 10.82
N LYS A 41 -2.16 -4.38 9.62
CA LYS A 41 -2.25 -5.69 8.96
C LYS A 41 -1.00 -6.54 9.11
N LEU A 42 0.15 -5.92 9.28
CA LEU A 42 1.43 -6.60 9.40
C LEU A 42 1.84 -6.71 10.88
N THR A 43 2.49 -7.82 11.21
CA THR A 43 3.17 -8.02 12.49
C THR A 43 4.53 -7.35 12.52
N GLN A 44 5.12 -7.11 11.35
CA GLN A 44 6.47 -6.60 11.16
C GLN A 44 6.48 -5.09 10.92
N LYS A 45 7.60 -4.45 11.26
CA LYS A 45 7.77 -3.00 11.09
C LYS A 45 7.95 -2.62 9.63
N THR A 46 7.17 -1.63 9.22
CA THR A 46 7.27 -1.04 7.89
C THR A 46 8.08 0.25 7.95
N ASN A 47 8.98 0.41 7.00
CA ASN A 47 9.77 1.62 6.82
C ASN A 47 9.69 2.08 5.36
N LEU A 48 9.45 3.35 5.14
CA LEU A 48 9.52 3.98 3.83
C LEU A 48 10.15 5.36 3.96
N LYS A 49 10.86 5.80 2.94
CA LYS A 49 11.58 7.07 2.96
C LYS A 49 10.70 8.23 2.53
N LYS A 50 9.93 8.07 1.46
CA LYS A 50 9.15 9.14 0.86
C LYS A 50 8.10 8.62 -0.10
N ILE A 51 6.94 9.30 -0.12
CA ILE A 51 5.95 9.20 -1.19
C ILE A 51 5.93 10.52 -1.97
N GLU A 52 5.93 10.45 -3.28
CA GLU A 52 5.74 11.57 -4.18
C GLU A 52 4.45 11.37 -4.97
N PHE A 53 3.70 12.44 -5.16
CA PHE A 53 2.53 12.43 -6.02
C PHE A 53 2.55 13.63 -6.96
N ASN A 54 2.33 13.38 -8.24
CA ASN A 54 2.18 14.45 -9.23
C ASN A 54 0.71 14.55 -9.64
N PRO A 55 0.01 15.64 -9.24
CA PRO A 55 -1.42 15.80 -9.51
C PRO A 55 -1.76 16.05 -10.99
N PHE A 56 -0.78 16.48 -11.80
CA PHE A 56 -1.00 16.73 -13.22
C PHE A 56 -0.88 15.47 -14.07
N THR A 57 0.05 14.58 -13.71
CA THR A 57 0.27 13.33 -14.43
C THR A 57 -0.43 12.15 -13.75
N LEU A 58 -0.96 12.35 -12.54
CA LEU A 58 -1.56 11.34 -11.67
C LEU A 58 -0.62 10.15 -11.45
N LYS A 59 0.61 10.50 -11.10
CA LYS A 59 1.67 9.54 -10.86
C LYS A 59 2.03 9.55 -9.39
N ALA A 60 1.98 8.39 -8.75
CA ALA A 60 2.50 8.17 -7.40
C ALA A 60 3.83 7.42 -7.47
N ILE A 61 4.79 7.79 -6.63
CA ILE A 61 6.09 7.13 -6.51
C ILE A 61 6.37 6.91 -5.02
N ILE A 62 6.68 5.66 -4.68
CA ILE A 62 7.12 5.26 -3.34
C ILE A 62 8.61 4.96 -3.43
N HIS A 63 9.41 5.55 -2.53
CA HIS A 63 10.86 5.40 -2.47
C HIS A 63 11.28 4.61 -1.23
N ASP A 64 12.24 3.70 -1.42
CA ASP A 64 12.96 2.98 -0.35
C ASP A 64 12.01 2.35 0.68
N PHE A 65 11.13 1.50 0.21
CA PHE A 65 10.22 0.73 1.05
C PHE A 65 10.90 -0.52 1.60
N LYS A 66 10.68 -0.81 2.89
CA LYS A 66 11.20 -2.02 3.55
C LYS A 66 10.22 -2.53 4.59
N ILE A 67 10.11 -3.84 4.67
CA ILE A 67 9.50 -4.56 5.78
C ILE A 67 10.64 -5.30 6.50
N LEU A 68 10.75 -5.09 7.80
CA LEU A 68 11.79 -5.68 8.64
C LEU A 68 11.18 -6.70 9.59
N ASP A 69 11.83 -7.85 9.72
CA ASP A 69 11.46 -8.86 10.72
C ASP A 69 11.81 -8.43 12.17
N GLU A 70 11.51 -9.29 13.13
CA GLU A 70 11.80 -9.05 14.55
C GLU A 70 13.30 -8.87 14.86
N ASN A 71 14.17 -9.41 13.99
CA ASN A 71 15.62 -9.31 14.09
C ASN A 71 16.18 -8.11 13.30
N ASN A 72 15.32 -7.20 12.83
CA ASN A 72 15.65 -6.08 11.94
C ASN A 72 16.28 -6.50 10.60
N GLN A 73 16.05 -7.74 10.15
CA GLN A 73 16.45 -8.17 8.82
C GLN A 73 15.37 -7.81 7.80
N THR A 74 15.80 -7.46 6.60
CA THR A 74 14.87 -7.10 5.53
C THR A 74 14.18 -8.35 4.98
N THR A 75 12.86 -8.43 5.12
CA THR A 75 12.02 -9.48 4.55
C THR A 75 11.56 -9.11 3.15
N ILE A 76 11.05 -7.90 2.96
CA ILE A 76 10.63 -7.38 1.65
C ILE A 76 11.17 -5.97 1.50
N SER A 77 11.69 -5.64 0.33
CA SER A 77 12.04 -4.26 0.01
C SER A 77 11.98 -3.96 -1.47
N PHE A 78 11.88 -2.68 -1.79
CA PHE A 78 12.11 -2.15 -3.13
C PHE A 78 12.66 -0.73 -3.06
N GLU A 79 13.46 -0.37 -4.06
CA GLU A 79 14.01 0.98 -4.18
C GLU A 79 12.95 1.97 -4.63
N LYS A 80 12.13 1.57 -5.62
CA LYS A 80 11.15 2.47 -6.22
C LYS A 80 9.96 1.70 -6.77
N LEU A 81 8.75 2.12 -6.37
CA LEU A 81 7.50 1.72 -6.98
C LEU A 81 6.84 2.95 -7.58
N SER A 82 6.59 2.93 -8.88
CA SER A 82 5.91 4.01 -9.61
C SER A 82 4.61 3.51 -10.18
N ILE A 83 3.52 4.23 -9.90
CA ILE A 83 2.16 3.89 -10.31
C ILE A 83 1.58 5.08 -11.07
N ASP A 84 1.23 4.88 -12.33
CA ASP A 84 0.54 5.86 -13.17
C ASP A 84 -0.95 5.52 -13.22
N PHE A 85 -1.80 6.42 -12.76
CA PHE A 85 -3.26 6.26 -12.78
C PHE A 85 -3.86 6.75 -14.11
N SER A 86 -4.94 6.13 -14.56
CA SER A 86 -5.68 6.53 -15.76
C SER A 86 -7.06 7.06 -15.39
N LEU A 87 -7.22 8.40 -15.32
CA LEU A 87 -8.52 9.03 -15.01
C LEU A 87 -9.60 8.65 -16.00
N LEU A 88 -9.32 8.75 -17.31
CA LEU A 88 -10.33 8.49 -18.35
C LEU A 88 -10.88 7.06 -18.24
N LYS A 89 -9.99 6.08 -18.10
CA LYS A 89 -10.40 4.68 -17.93
C LYS A 89 -11.09 4.43 -16.58
N SER A 90 -10.68 5.15 -15.53
CA SER A 90 -11.31 5.04 -14.21
C SER A 90 -12.75 5.54 -14.20
N ILE A 91 -13.02 6.65 -14.90
CA ILE A 91 -14.38 7.19 -15.05
C ILE A 91 -15.25 6.26 -15.93
N GLU A 92 -14.73 5.80 -17.06
CA GLU A 92 -15.43 4.93 -17.98
C GLU A 92 -15.83 3.60 -17.32
N LYS A 93 -14.93 3.01 -16.55
CA LYS A 93 -15.12 1.69 -15.95
C LYS A 93 -15.66 1.71 -14.51
N GLN A 94 -15.84 2.90 -13.92
CA GLN A 94 -16.27 3.11 -12.52
C GLN A 94 -15.39 2.38 -11.48
N HIS A 95 -14.11 2.15 -11.79
CA HIS A 95 -13.11 1.60 -10.87
C HIS A 95 -11.73 2.18 -11.15
N ILE A 96 -10.82 2.09 -10.15
CA ILE A 96 -9.46 2.60 -10.30
C ILE A 96 -8.73 1.82 -11.40
N SER A 97 -8.31 2.53 -12.44
CA SER A 97 -7.56 1.98 -13.56
C SER A 97 -6.12 2.49 -13.54
N PHE A 98 -5.18 1.58 -13.74
CA PHE A 98 -3.75 1.89 -13.82
C PHE A 98 -3.31 1.90 -15.28
N LYS A 99 -2.42 2.83 -15.64
CA LYS A 99 -1.79 2.90 -16.96
C LYS A 99 -0.49 2.10 -16.99
N ASN A 100 0.37 2.35 -16.00
CA ASN A 100 1.64 1.65 -15.84
C ASN A 100 1.93 1.44 -14.35
N ILE A 101 2.57 0.31 -14.04
CA ILE A 101 3.17 0.02 -12.74
C ILE A 101 4.61 -0.38 -13.01
N PHE A 102 5.54 0.29 -12.36
CA PHE A 102 6.98 0.02 -12.49
C PHE A 102 7.60 -0.18 -11.12
N LEU A 103 8.26 -1.32 -10.93
CA LEU A 103 8.94 -1.71 -9.71
C LEU A 103 10.44 -1.87 -9.98
N LYS A 104 11.27 -1.21 -9.17
CA LYS A 104 12.74 -1.24 -9.30
C LYS A 104 13.38 -1.84 -8.07
N ASN A 105 14.34 -2.74 -8.29
CA ASN A 105 15.15 -3.38 -7.26
C ASN A 105 14.31 -4.00 -6.14
N ALA A 106 13.32 -4.82 -6.54
CA ALA A 106 12.54 -5.60 -5.60
C ALA A 106 13.39 -6.72 -5.00
N PHE A 107 13.30 -6.90 -3.69
CA PHE A 107 13.95 -7.95 -2.93
C PHE A 107 12.94 -8.62 -2.00
N ILE A 108 12.94 -9.95 -1.97
CA ILE A 108 12.14 -10.76 -1.07
C ILE A 108 13.05 -11.82 -0.47
N ASN A 109 13.09 -11.91 0.86
CA ASN A 109 13.81 -12.91 1.61
C ASN A 109 12.83 -13.97 2.13
N ILE A 110 12.90 -15.18 1.57
CA ILE A 110 12.06 -16.31 1.94
C ILE A 110 12.91 -17.29 2.73
N LEU A 111 12.57 -17.48 4.01
CA LEU A 111 13.25 -18.42 4.90
C LEU A 111 12.22 -19.43 5.43
N GLU A 112 12.61 -20.68 5.45
CA GLU A 112 11.91 -21.75 6.17
C GLU A 112 12.41 -21.78 7.61
N GLU A 113 11.50 -21.67 8.55
CA GLU A 113 11.80 -21.71 9.97
C GLU A 113 11.85 -23.16 10.48
N LYS A 114 12.36 -23.37 11.68
CA LYS A 114 12.52 -24.70 12.29
C LYS A 114 11.20 -25.47 12.48
N ASP A 115 10.10 -24.75 12.50
CA ASP A 115 8.73 -25.28 12.59
C ASP A 115 8.12 -25.64 11.23
N GLY A 116 8.89 -25.53 10.13
CA GLY A 116 8.48 -25.80 8.77
C GLY A 116 7.62 -24.68 8.14
N ASN A 117 7.38 -23.58 8.84
CA ASN A 117 6.65 -22.43 8.31
C ASN A 117 7.58 -21.48 7.57
N LEU A 118 7.04 -20.76 6.59
CA LEU A 118 7.79 -19.69 5.93
C LEU A 118 7.70 -18.41 6.75
N ASN A 119 8.80 -17.64 6.80
CA ASN A 119 8.82 -16.32 7.45
C ASN A 119 7.76 -15.36 6.91
N LEU A 120 7.33 -15.54 5.64
CA LEU A 120 6.28 -14.73 5.01
C LEU A 120 4.89 -14.97 5.60
N THR A 121 4.62 -16.16 6.15
CA THR A 121 3.30 -16.47 6.77
C THR A 121 3.10 -15.67 8.04
N LYS A 122 4.17 -15.29 8.73
CA LYS A 122 4.16 -14.47 9.94
C LYS A 122 4.08 -12.97 9.67
N LEU A 123 4.15 -12.55 8.39
CA LEU A 123 4.00 -11.13 8.01
C LEU A 123 2.62 -10.58 8.31
N LEU A 124 1.59 -11.38 8.04
CA LEU A 124 0.20 -10.97 8.20
C LEU A 124 -0.29 -11.28 9.62
N LYS A 125 -0.98 -10.33 10.22
CA LYS A 125 -1.75 -10.61 11.44
C LYS A 125 -2.87 -11.58 11.09
N PRO A 126 -3.13 -12.60 11.92
CA PRO A 126 -4.21 -13.55 11.67
C PRO A 126 -5.54 -12.81 11.55
N THR A 127 -6.24 -13.04 10.46
CA THR A 127 -7.57 -12.48 10.25
C THR A 127 -8.58 -13.36 11.00
N GLN A 128 -9.57 -12.77 11.69
CA GLN A 128 -10.59 -13.50 12.47
C GLN A 128 -11.26 -14.65 11.70
N ASN A 129 -11.33 -14.57 10.36
CA ASN A 129 -11.89 -15.63 9.52
C ASN A 129 -10.99 -16.89 9.39
N GLU A 130 -9.67 -16.77 9.63
CA GLU A 130 -8.77 -17.93 9.60
C GLU A 130 -8.82 -18.72 10.90
N GLU A 131 -9.15 -18.07 12.03
CA GLU A 131 -9.37 -18.75 13.31
C GLU A 131 -10.62 -19.64 13.30
N GLU A 132 -11.69 -19.24 12.60
CA GLU A 132 -12.90 -20.07 12.46
C GLU A 132 -12.65 -21.30 11.58
N ILE A 133 -11.94 -21.15 10.46
CA ILE A 133 -11.62 -22.28 9.56
C ILE A 133 -10.69 -23.29 10.24
N THR A 134 -9.76 -22.82 11.08
CA THR A 134 -8.84 -23.69 11.80
C THR A 134 -9.57 -24.42 12.95
N LYS A 135 -10.55 -23.79 13.59
CA LYS A 135 -11.39 -24.42 14.63
C LYS A 135 -12.35 -25.47 14.05
N GLU A 136 -12.94 -25.21 12.88
CA GLU A 136 -13.80 -26.19 12.20
C GLU A 136 -13.00 -27.41 11.73
N LYS A 137 -11.77 -27.22 11.22
CA LYS A 137 -10.92 -28.31 10.76
C LYS A 137 -10.46 -29.22 11.91
N ASN A 138 -10.10 -28.62 13.05
CA ASN A 138 -9.71 -29.37 14.24
C ASN A 138 -10.91 -30.09 14.92
N SER A 139 -12.12 -29.56 14.83
CA SER A 139 -13.32 -30.22 15.39
C SER A 139 -13.78 -31.40 14.53
N SER A 140 -13.65 -31.30 13.20
CA SER A 140 -14.00 -32.41 12.29
C SER A 140 -13.05 -33.59 12.37
N ASP A 141 -11.77 -33.35 12.64
CA ASP A 141 -10.76 -34.44 12.80
C ASP A 141 -10.88 -35.16 14.13
N ILE A 142 -11.39 -34.50 15.18
CA ILE A 142 -11.60 -35.13 16.49
C ILE A 142 -12.84 -36.05 16.49
N ASP A 143 -13.93 -35.62 15.81
CA ASP A 143 -15.16 -36.43 15.71
C ASP A 143 -14.93 -37.75 14.89
N PHE A 144 -14.01 -37.75 13.96
CA PHE A 144 -13.67 -38.96 13.17
C PHE A 144 -12.88 -40.00 13.97
N LEU A 145 -12.14 -39.59 15.00
CA LEU A 145 -11.33 -40.48 15.85
C LEU A 145 -12.09 -41.09 17.03
N VAL A 146 -13.25 -40.55 17.41
CA VAL A 146 -14.06 -41.03 18.55
C VAL A 146 -15.15 -42.04 18.14
N SER A 147 -15.39 -42.20 16.83
CA SER A 147 -16.44 -43.10 16.29
C SER A 147 -15.91 -44.46 15.82
N LYS A 148 -14.95 -45.05 16.56
CA LYS A 148 -14.55 -46.47 16.36
C LYS A 148 -14.52 -47.22 17.66
#